data_0f57f862b1ee0bee08eea6f87282bc9f
#
_entry.id   0f57f862b1ee0bee08eea6f87282bc9f
#
_cell.length_a   1.000
_cell.length_b   1.000
_cell.length_c   1.000
_cell.angle_alpha   90.00
_cell.angle_beta   90.00
_cell.angle_gamma   90.00
#
_symmetry.space_group_name_H-M   'P 1'
#
loop_
_entity.id
_entity.type
_entity.pdbx_description
1 polymer ?
#
loop_
_entity_poly.entity_id
_entity_poly.type
_entity_poly.pdbx_seq_one_letter_code
_entity_poly.pdbx_strand_id
1 'polypeptide(L)'
;MNKKLEKYENDAVNLLRNSEEGILSTISKLHNGYPFGSFVTFITDRSRNVFFYISDLAQHTKNINDNSKACLTLFRTTTKKDKQNSERLTLVGDIEEVENELIDYCRQRFFKHFPQSKAYEKFHDFKFYKMSINQVRW
;
A
#
# COMPACT_ATOMS: atom_id res chain seq x y z
N MET A 1 9.36 26.07 13.51
CA MET A 1 9.27 24.64 13.16
C MET A 1 10.67 24.03 13.17
N ASN A 2 10.82 22.81 13.65
CA ASN A 2 12.11 22.13 13.71
C ASN A 2 12.52 21.63 12.32
N LYS A 3 13.64 22.14 11.77
CA LYS A 3 14.16 21.77 10.44
C LYS A 3 14.42 20.27 10.31
N LYS A 4 14.78 19.60 11.40
CA LYS A 4 15.01 18.16 11.42
C LYS A 4 13.72 17.36 11.17
N LEU A 5 12.60 17.80 11.78
CA LEU A 5 11.29 17.17 11.57
C LEU A 5 10.80 17.38 10.13
N GLU A 6 11.01 18.57 9.57
CA GLU A 6 10.65 18.85 8.16
C GLU A 6 11.44 17.93 7.21
N LYS A 7 12.72 17.71 7.48
CA LYS A 7 13.53 16.81 6.68
C LYS A 7 12.99 15.39 6.72
N TYR A 8 12.67 14.87 7.90
CA TYR A 8 12.13 13.52 8.04
C TYR A 8 10.78 13.37 7.35
N GLU A 9 9.91 14.37 7.46
CA GLU A 9 8.63 14.36 6.77
C GLU A 9 8.81 14.35 5.26
N ASN A 10 9.69 15.17 4.73
CA ASN A 10 9.99 15.23 3.30
C ASN A 10 10.58 13.89 2.80
N ASP A 11 11.48 13.30 3.56
CA ASP A 11 12.08 12.01 3.21
C ASP A 11 11.02 10.91 3.17
N ALA A 12 10.10 10.89 4.14
CA ALA A 12 9.02 9.93 4.19
C ALA A 12 8.06 10.08 2.99
N VAL A 13 7.66 11.31 2.68
CA VAL A 13 6.80 11.61 1.53
C VAL A 13 7.49 11.21 0.22
N ASN A 14 8.78 11.50 0.09
CA ASN A 14 9.53 11.13 -1.11
C ASN A 14 9.62 9.61 -1.27
N LEU A 15 9.85 8.88 -0.19
CA LEU A 15 9.86 7.42 -0.25
C LEU A 15 8.49 6.88 -0.68
N LEU A 16 7.42 7.41 -0.11
CA LEU A 16 6.06 6.99 -0.47
C LEU A 16 5.77 7.24 -1.95
N ARG A 17 6.07 8.46 -2.44
CA ARG A 17 5.77 8.85 -3.83
C ARG A 17 6.61 8.12 -4.87
N ASN A 18 7.82 7.73 -4.51
CA ASN A 18 8.75 7.05 -5.41
C ASN A 18 8.70 5.53 -5.30
N SER A 19 7.88 4.99 -4.40
CA SER A 19 7.71 3.55 -4.23
C SER A 19 6.52 3.05 -5.04
N GLU A 20 6.63 1.85 -5.56
CA GLU A 20 5.61 1.17 -6.37
C GLU A 20 5.17 -0.14 -5.72
N GLU A 21 5.91 -0.59 -4.73
CA GLU A 21 5.72 -1.91 -4.12
C GLU A 21 6.11 -1.88 -2.65
N GLY A 22 5.55 -2.81 -1.91
CA GLY A 22 5.84 -2.94 -0.49
C GLY A 22 5.29 -4.22 0.09
N ILE A 23 5.43 -4.35 1.40
CA ILE A 23 4.87 -5.48 2.14
C ILE A 23 3.62 -5.02 2.86
N LEU A 24 2.50 -5.62 2.49
CA LEU A 24 1.22 -5.40 3.14
C LEU A 24 1.04 -6.45 4.22
N SER A 25 0.91 -6.01 5.46
CA SER A 25 0.64 -6.88 6.60
C SER A 25 -0.82 -6.76 6.99
N THR A 26 -1.49 -7.90 7.05
CA THR A 26 -2.92 -8.01 7.36
C THR A 26 -3.11 -8.99 8.51
N ILE A 27 -4.33 -9.04 9.05
CA ILE A 27 -4.67 -9.95 10.15
C ILE A 27 -5.28 -11.21 9.54
N SER A 28 -4.64 -12.36 9.78
CA SER A 28 -5.04 -13.62 9.14
C SER A 28 -6.41 -14.07 9.57
N LYS A 29 -7.32 -14.22 8.61
CA LYS A 29 -8.60 -14.88 8.80
C LYS A 29 -8.40 -16.39 8.98
N LEU A 30 -7.54 -16.99 8.16
CA LEU A 30 -7.30 -18.44 8.13
C LEU A 30 -6.41 -18.91 9.29
N HIS A 31 -5.51 -18.06 9.77
CA HIS A 31 -4.49 -18.40 10.77
C HIS A 31 -4.70 -17.71 12.12
N ASN A 32 -5.95 -17.66 12.59
CA ASN A 32 -6.33 -17.23 13.95
C ASN A 32 -5.78 -15.86 14.36
N GLY A 33 -5.78 -14.90 13.46
CA GLY A 33 -5.36 -13.53 13.77
C GLY A 33 -3.86 -13.28 13.76
N TYR A 34 -3.04 -14.24 13.33
CA TYR A 34 -1.62 -13.97 13.15
C TYR A 34 -1.39 -12.93 12.05
N PRO A 35 -0.38 -12.07 12.19
CA PRO A 35 0.00 -11.17 11.10
C PRO A 35 0.40 -11.94 9.86
N PHE A 36 -0.03 -11.44 8.70
CA PHE A 36 0.24 -12.07 7.41
C PHE A 36 0.83 -11.03 6.47
N GLY A 37 2.05 -11.25 5.98
CA GLY A 37 2.75 -10.34 5.07
C GLY A 37 2.62 -10.77 3.62
N SER A 38 2.35 -9.81 2.73
CA SER A 38 2.19 -10.06 1.30
C SER A 38 2.92 -9.01 0.48
N PHE A 39 3.55 -9.41 -0.61
CA PHE A 39 4.06 -8.47 -1.59
C PHE A 39 2.88 -7.86 -2.35
N VAL A 40 2.87 -6.54 -2.48
CA VAL A 40 1.83 -5.82 -3.22
C VAL A 40 2.44 -4.68 -4.03
N THR A 41 1.76 -4.33 -5.12
CA THR A 41 2.00 -3.08 -5.83
C THR A 41 0.92 -2.08 -5.45
N PHE A 42 1.23 -0.78 -5.57
CA PHE A 42 0.28 0.27 -5.23
C PHE A 42 0.60 1.55 -6.00
N ILE A 43 -0.35 2.46 -6.00
CA ILE A 43 -0.15 3.83 -6.47
C ILE A 43 -0.54 4.81 -5.37
N THR A 44 -0.01 6.01 -5.47
CA THR A 44 -0.39 7.12 -4.59
C THR A 44 -0.89 8.29 -5.43
N ASP A 45 -1.71 9.14 -4.83
CA ASP A 45 -2.13 10.38 -5.45
C ASP A 45 -1.56 11.61 -4.71
N ARG A 46 -1.94 12.81 -5.17
CA ARG A 46 -1.46 14.06 -4.57
C ARG A 46 -1.88 14.22 -3.11
N SER A 47 -3.01 13.63 -2.74
CA SER A 47 -3.53 13.67 -1.37
C SER A 47 -2.94 12.58 -0.47
N ARG A 48 -1.92 11.87 -0.97
CA ARG A 48 -1.23 10.78 -0.27
C ARG A 48 -2.14 9.58 0.02
N ASN A 49 -3.20 9.41 -0.75
CA ASN A 49 -4.00 8.19 -0.73
C ASN A 49 -3.22 7.04 -1.36
N VAL A 50 -3.38 5.86 -0.82
CA VAL A 50 -2.76 4.64 -1.34
C VAL A 50 -3.84 3.74 -1.90
N PHE A 51 -3.69 3.32 -3.15
CA PHE A 51 -4.65 2.47 -3.85
C PHE A 51 -3.98 1.18 -4.29
N PHE A 52 -4.73 0.09 -4.17
CA PHE A 52 -4.32 -1.25 -4.58
C PHE A 52 -5.30 -1.80 -5.62
N TYR A 53 -4.79 -2.62 -6.53
CA TYR A 53 -5.62 -3.40 -7.44
C TYR A 53 -5.31 -4.86 -7.18
N ILE A 54 -6.19 -5.55 -6.46
CA ILE A 54 -5.93 -6.86 -5.89
C ILE A 54 -7.07 -7.84 -6.14
N SER A 55 -6.73 -9.13 -6.20
CA SER A 55 -7.67 -10.19 -6.49
C SER A 55 -8.43 -10.63 -5.25
N ASP A 56 -9.72 -10.91 -5.42
CA ASP A 56 -10.56 -11.54 -4.38
C ASP A 56 -10.04 -12.91 -3.96
N LEU A 57 -9.26 -13.57 -4.82
CA LEU A 57 -8.71 -14.90 -4.54
C LEU A 57 -7.47 -14.87 -3.65
N ALA A 58 -6.82 -13.72 -3.55
CA ALA A 58 -5.61 -13.58 -2.73
C ALA A 58 -5.94 -13.60 -1.23
N GLN A 59 -5.07 -14.24 -0.45
CA GLN A 59 -5.29 -14.36 0.99
C GLN A 59 -5.32 -13.00 1.69
N HIS A 60 -4.46 -12.06 1.29
CA HIS A 60 -4.47 -10.72 1.87
C HIS A 60 -5.80 -10.00 1.64
N THR A 61 -6.44 -10.21 0.49
CA THR A 61 -7.75 -9.60 0.21
C THR A 61 -8.83 -10.19 1.12
N LYS A 62 -8.82 -11.50 1.29
CA LYS A 62 -9.75 -12.17 2.22
C LYS A 62 -9.56 -11.69 3.65
N ASN A 63 -8.32 -11.49 4.07
CA ASN A 63 -7.99 -10.95 5.38
C ASN A 63 -8.55 -9.53 5.57
N ILE A 64 -8.36 -8.66 4.58
CA ILE A 64 -8.83 -7.27 4.61
C ILE A 64 -10.36 -7.22 4.69
N ASN A 65 -11.05 -8.06 3.94
CA ASN A 65 -12.52 -8.09 3.96
C ASN A 65 -13.09 -8.61 5.29
N ASP A 66 -12.32 -9.41 6.02
CA ASP A 66 -12.68 -9.87 7.35
C ASP A 66 -12.31 -8.86 8.44
N ASN A 67 -11.13 -8.23 8.31
CA ASN A 67 -10.61 -7.23 9.22
C ASN A 67 -9.80 -6.20 8.42
N SER A 68 -10.29 -4.97 8.36
CA SER A 68 -9.71 -3.90 7.53
C SER A 68 -8.35 -3.40 8.02
N LYS A 69 -7.95 -3.73 9.23
CA LYS A 69 -6.71 -3.23 9.83
C LYS A 69 -5.50 -3.82 9.13
N ALA A 70 -4.59 -2.94 8.74
CA ALA A 70 -3.42 -3.34 7.97
C ALA A 70 -2.27 -2.36 8.18
N CYS A 71 -1.08 -2.77 7.78
CA CYS A 71 0.01 -1.83 7.60
C CYS A 71 0.74 -2.12 6.28
N LEU A 72 1.25 -1.05 5.68
CA LEU A 72 2.08 -1.13 4.48
C LEU A 72 3.48 -0.68 4.84
N THR A 73 4.46 -1.55 4.64
CA THR A 73 5.87 -1.25 4.90
C THR A 73 6.60 -1.07 3.59
N LEU A 74 7.21 0.10 3.44
CA LEU A 74 8.04 0.47 2.31
C LEU A 74 9.48 0.60 2.79
N PHE A 75 10.42 0.25 1.93
CA PHE A 75 11.83 0.43 2.24
C PHE A 75 12.66 0.57 0.97
N ARG A 76 13.79 1.25 1.13
CA ARG A 76 14.82 1.34 0.10
C ARG A 76 16.13 0.86 0.73
N THR A 77 16.61 -0.29 0.29
CA THR A 77 17.83 -0.87 0.83
C THR A 77 19.02 0.02 0.51
N THR A 78 19.76 0.37 1.56
CA THR A 78 21.02 1.11 1.38
C THR A 78 22.12 0.20 0.85
N THR A 79 23.02 0.79 0.04
CA THR A 79 24.25 0.12 -0.41
C THR A 79 25.36 0.19 0.64
N LYS A 80 25.17 0.96 1.72
CA LYS A 80 26.13 1.07 2.82
C LYS A 80 26.21 -0.24 3.62
N LYS A 81 27.29 -0.40 4.40
CA LYS A 81 27.52 -1.62 5.19
C LYS A 81 26.41 -1.90 6.20
N ASP A 82 25.91 -0.87 6.87
CA ASP A 82 24.84 -1.03 7.86
C ASP A 82 23.48 -1.00 7.18
N LYS A 83 22.92 -2.17 6.95
CA LYS A 83 21.60 -2.34 6.33
C LYS A 83 20.47 -1.79 7.19
N GLN A 84 20.67 -1.67 8.50
CA GLN A 84 19.66 -1.11 9.41
C GLN A 84 19.43 0.40 9.17
N ASN A 85 20.37 1.07 8.51
CA ASN A 85 20.23 2.46 8.09
C ASN A 85 19.43 2.63 6.79
N SER A 86 18.84 1.57 6.27
CA SER A 86 17.97 1.67 5.10
C SER A 86 16.74 2.52 5.38
N GLU A 87 16.35 3.36 4.42
CA GLU A 87 15.11 4.12 4.51
C GLU A 87 13.92 3.18 4.62
N ARG A 88 12.99 3.49 5.50
CA ARG A 88 11.79 2.69 5.70
C ARG A 88 10.64 3.55 6.17
N LEU A 89 9.44 3.12 5.83
CA LEU A 89 8.21 3.81 6.19
C LEU A 89 7.14 2.75 6.44
N THR A 90 6.45 2.84 7.56
CA THR A 90 5.29 2.01 7.84
C THR A 90 4.05 2.88 7.92
N LEU A 91 3.07 2.58 7.09
CA LEU A 91 1.76 3.21 7.09
C LEU A 91 0.79 2.25 7.78
N VAL A 92 0.08 2.75 8.78
CA VAL A 92 -0.90 1.96 9.53
C VAL A 92 -2.28 2.53 9.28
N GLY A 93 -3.24 1.69 8.97
CA GLY A 93 -4.59 2.16 8.70
C GLY A 93 -5.55 1.05 8.34
N ASP A 94 -6.66 1.46 7.74
CA ASP A 94 -7.72 0.57 7.31
C ASP A 94 -7.78 0.52 5.80
N ILE A 95 -8.00 -0.68 5.23
CA ILE A 95 -8.12 -0.87 3.81
C ILE A 95 -9.53 -1.33 3.49
N GLU A 96 -10.18 -0.61 2.58
CA GLU A 96 -11.54 -0.90 2.14
C GLU A 96 -11.65 -0.77 0.62
N GLU A 97 -12.59 -1.49 0.05
CA GLU A 97 -12.90 -1.38 -1.38
C GLU A 97 -13.32 0.07 -1.69
N VAL A 98 -12.84 0.60 -2.81
CA VAL A 98 -13.17 1.98 -3.20
C VAL A 98 -14.64 2.11 -3.56
N GLU A 99 -15.21 3.29 -3.32
CA GLU A 99 -16.57 3.62 -3.71
C GLU A 99 -16.68 3.64 -5.23
N ASN A 100 -17.89 3.38 -5.76
CA ASN A 100 -18.13 3.31 -7.19
C ASN A 100 -17.67 4.59 -7.93
N GLU A 101 -17.81 5.75 -7.30
CA GLU A 101 -17.42 7.05 -7.87
C GLU A 101 -15.91 7.17 -8.09
N LEU A 102 -15.10 6.38 -7.40
CA LEU A 102 -13.64 6.41 -7.51
C LEU A 102 -13.07 5.35 -8.44
N ILE A 103 -13.87 4.41 -8.92
CA ILE A 103 -13.37 3.29 -9.74
C ILE A 103 -12.69 3.79 -11.02
N ASP A 104 -13.31 4.68 -11.77
CA ASP A 104 -12.71 5.20 -13.01
C ASP A 104 -11.44 5.99 -12.74
N TYR A 105 -11.42 6.79 -11.69
CA TYR A 105 -10.24 7.51 -11.27
C TYR A 105 -9.08 6.57 -10.96
N CYS A 106 -9.34 5.50 -10.19
CA CYS A 106 -8.34 4.49 -9.88
C CYS A 106 -7.86 3.74 -11.12
N ARG A 107 -8.78 3.35 -12.01
CA ARG A 107 -8.43 2.65 -13.25
C ARG A 107 -7.48 3.46 -14.11
N GLN A 108 -7.78 4.71 -14.34
CA GLN A 108 -6.95 5.58 -15.18
C GLN A 108 -5.55 5.72 -14.60
N ARG A 109 -5.45 5.98 -13.30
CA ARG A 109 -4.16 6.18 -12.65
C ARG A 109 -3.37 4.88 -12.52
N PHE A 110 -4.02 3.80 -12.12
CA PHE A 110 -3.36 2.52 -11.89
C PHE A 110 -2.82 1.93 -13.20
N PHE A 111 -3.62 1.91 -14.26
CA PHE A 111 -3.21 1.34 -15.54
C PHE A 111 -2.25 2.24 -16.32
N LYS A 112 -2.23 3.53 -16.03
CA LYS A 112 -1.17 4.41 -16.55
C LYS A 112 0.19 4.04 -15.94
N HIS A 113 0.19 3.74 -14.65
CA HIS A 113 1.41 3.39 -13.91
C HIS A 113 1.81 1.93 -14.12
N PHE A 114 0.85 1.03 -14.17
CA PHE A 114 1.03 -0.41 -14.38
C PHE A 114 0.20 -0.89 -15.58
N PRO A 115 0.63 -0.59 -16.82
CA PRO A 115 -0.17 -0.92 -18.02
C PRO A 115 -0.49 -2.41 -18.15
N GLN A 116 0.39 -3.28 -17.67
CA GLN A 116 0.21 -4.74 -17.75
C GLN A 116 -0.94 -5.24 -16.88
N SER A 117 -1.28 -4.49 -15.83
CA SER A 117 -2.36 -4.87 -14.91
C SER A 117 -3.75 -4.76 -15.54
N LYS A 118 -3.89 -4.03 -16.64
CA LYS A 118 -5.17 -3.92 -17.36
C LYS A 118 -5.67 -5.29 -17.84
N ALA A 119 -4.76 -6.21 -18.13
CA ALA A 119 -5.12 -7.56 -18.55
C ALA A 119 -5.90 -8.34 -17.48
N TYR A 120 -5.78 -7.96 -16.20
CA TYR A 120 -6.48 -8.64 -15.11
C TYR A 120 -7.97 -8.31 -15.05
N GLU A 121 -8.43 -7.25 -15.74
CA GLU A 121 -9.85 -6.91 -15.79
C GLU A 121 -10.72 -8.04 -16.33
N LYS A 122 -10.21 -8.83 -17.27
CA LYS A 122 -10.96 -9.92 -17.90
C LYS A 122 -11.27 -11.08 -16.95
N PHE A 123 -10.59 -11.16 -15.80
CA PHE A 123 -10.85 -12.21 -14.82
C PHE A 123 -11.98 -11.87 -13.84
N HIS A 124 -12.42 -10.62 -13.81
CA HIS A 124 -13.55 -10.09 -12.99
C HIS A 124 -13.40 -10.30 -11.47
N ASP A 125 -12.24 -10.70 -10.99
CA ASP A 125 -11.97 -10.92 -9.56
C ASP A 125 -11.04 -9.87 -8.95
N PHE A 126 -10.52 -8.92 -9.75
CA PHE A 126 -9.69 -7.82 -9.28
C PHE A 126 -10.55 -6.59 -8.99
N LYS A 127 -10.28 -5.95 -7.86
CA LYS A 127 -10.98 -4.74 -7.43
C LYS A 127 -9.98 -3.72 -6.89
N PHE A 128 -10.41 -2.47 -6.87
CA PHE A 128 -9.60 -1.39 -6.29
C PHE A 128 -9.93 -1.23 -4.81
N TYR A 129 -8.87 -1.08 -4.01
CA TYR A 129 -8.94 -0.84 -2.57
C TYR A 129 -8.16 0.42 -2.24
N LYS A 130 -8.57 1.10 -1.19
CA LYS A 130 -7.94 2.32 -0.68
C LYS A 130 -7.54 2.12 0.77
N MET A 131 -6.33 2.56 1.11
CA MET A 131 -5.87 2.61 2.49
C MET A 131 -6.12 3.99 3.07
N SER A 132 -6.89 4.04 4.17
CA SER A 132 -7.06 5.23 4.98
C SER A 132 -6.01 5.20 6.08
N ILE A 133 -5.04 6.11 5.99
CA ILE A 133 -3.86 6.10 6.86
C ILE A 133 -4.17 6.80 8.18
N ASN A 134 -3.99 6.06 9.29
CA ASN A 134 -4.21 6.57 10.65
C ASN A 134 -2.91 6.99 11.32
N GLN A 135 -1.82 6.26 11.06
CA GLN A 135 -0.51 6.51 11.65
C GLN A 135 0.59 6.26 10.64
N VAL A 136 1.66 7.01 10.79
CA VAL A 136 2.87 6.87 9.96
C VAL A 136 4.06 6.72 10.89
N ARG A 137 4.91 5.74 10.59
CA ARG A 137 6.18 5.56 11.29
C ARG A 137 7.32 5.56 10.29
N TRP A 138 8.21 6.50 10.51
CA TRP A 138 9.41 6.71 9.70
C TRP A 138 10.65 6.12 10.40
#